data_c216e73b1655b093f0f7f1714567b9c4
#
_entry.id   c216e73b1655b093f0f7f1714567b9c4
#
_cell.length_a   1.000
_cell.length_b   1.000
_cell.length_c   1.000
_cell.angle_alpha   90.00
_cell.angle_beta   90.00
_cell.angle_gamma   90.00
#
_symmetry.space_group_name_H-M   'P 1'
#
loop_
_entity.id
_entity.type
_entity.pdbx_description
1 polymer ?
#
loop_
_entity_poly.entity_id
_entity_poly.type
_entity_poly.pdbx_seq_one_letter_code
_entity_poly.pdbx_strand_id
1 'polypeptide(L)'
;MRKQYFSFIFLYIFSSCLYSQTMDDNIIINCCEDSYVFKEGPGNNPIVQNTRKTEYEASRMGATVQPHMFYGEFISLDEARAKGVLAPKAIHRHATPENVFFDDTRICYFNLSLSRQGKKAAVQFSRTFHDLRYFTRIYFPEEYFIREKRITVTIPAALSRFRLVEKNFGPGIRCEKSVNKEGDSLFVYTLKGVPATRKEEAAPADNCLYPHLLVTGSFADVQDMYRWLNGLAEVDCTLPQAEMLTDEITAGCTDELEKIHRTYAYVQQNIRYIAFENGLAGHRPDRPAEVLRKRYGDCKGMALLLRTLLKAQGFDARMAYIGTDDIASSPDEVPTLAAINHAFCLLFHQGKRYCLDATYRYLPPEDIPQGIQGRKALVENGDSCLILTLPQQDASASTDSLNYHYRLMTDSNPPTLKGTATRVSTGEYKEYLLSLYHDTPKEKQTDLLNNQINNTAAVQSADGEYCLEADPHEDFFHQPIDTTRRKQDYLCLLYTPPSPRDRTRSRMP
;
A
#
# COMPACT_ATOMS: atom_id res chain seq x y z
N MET A 1 14.14 5.08 8.67
CA MET A 1 12.82 4.54 9.06
C MET A 1 11.93 4.63 7.85
N ARG A 2 11.59 3.50 7.23
CA ARG A 2 10.64 3.51 6.11
C ARG A 2 9.25 3.75 6.68
N LYS A 3 8.55 4.76 6.16
CA LYS A 3 7.09 4.78 6.23
C LYS A 3 6.62 3.42 5.73
N GLN A 4 5.76 2.76 6.47
CA GLN A 4 4.85 1.82 5.85
C GLN A 4 3.95 2.65 4.94
N TYR A 5 4.44 2.89 3.72
CA TYR A 5 3.56 3.33 2.65
C TYR A 5 2.56 2.22 2.50
N PHE A 6 1.30 2.55 2.77
CA PHE A 6 0.19 1.69 2.45
C PHE A 6 0.11 1.63 0.93
N SER A 7 1.01 0.82 0.39
CA SER A 7 0.86 0.34 -0.96
C SER A 7 -0.27 -0.64 -0.98
N PHE A 8 -1.11 -0.49 -1.97
CA PHE A 8 -2.18 -1.39 -2.37
C PHE A 8 -1.69 -2.83 -2.44
N ILE A 9 -1.60 -3.52 -1.31
CA ILE A 9 -1.33 -4.94 -1.26
C ILE A 9 -2.67 -5.64 -1.24
N PHE A 10 -3.23 -5.81 -2.41
CA PHE A 10 -4.25 -6.80 -2.62
C PHE A 10 -3.67 -8.16 -2.19
N LEU A 11 -4.27 -8.75 -1.18
CA LEU A 11 -4.33 -10.17 -0.85
C LEU A 11 -3.45 -10.75 0.24
N TYR A 12 -2.52 -10.08 0.91
CA TYR A 12 -1.76 -10.80 1.93
C TYR A 12 -1.55 -10.12 3.30
N ILE A 13 -2.30 -9.05 3.63
CA ILE A 13 -2.12 -8.37 4.94
C ILE A 13 -3.13 -8.85 6.00
N PHE A 14 -3.64 -10.06 5.91
CA PHE A 14 -4.69 -10.50 6.84
C PHE A 14 -4.28 -11.50 7.92
N SER A 15 -3.02 -11.81 8.11
CA SER A 15 -2.68 -12.67 9.26
C SER A 15 -2.35 -11.93 10.56
N SER A 16 -2.19 -10.59 10.52
CA SER A 16 -1.75 -9.87 11.73
C SER A 16 -2.86 -9.27 12.60
N CYS A 17 -4.09 -9.18 12.11
CA CYS A 17 -5.19 -8.55 12.88
C CYS A 17 -6.01 -9.48 13.75
N LEU A 18 -5.79 -10.77 13.72
CA LEU A 18 -6.56 -11.68 14.57
C LEU A 18 -5.80 -12.29 15.73
N TYR A 19 -4.48 -12.25 15.72
CA TYR A 19 -3.64 -12.66 16.85
C TYR A 19 -2.18 -12.30 16.54
N SER A 20 -1.47 -11.70 17.47
CA SER A 20 -0.02 -11.81 17.64
C SER A 20 0.32 -13.30 17.92
N GLN A 21 0.03 -14.18 16.99
CA GLN A 21 0.54 -15.53 17.05
C GLN A 21 1.90 -15.53 16.40
N THR A 22 2.92 -15.83 17.18
CA THR A 22 4.16 -16.45 16.68
C THR A 22 3.76 -17.45 15.60
N MET A 23 4.24 -17.27 14.37
CA MET A 23 3.97 -18.22 13.27
C MET A 23 4.31 -19.61 13.76
N ASP A 24 3.29 -20.45 13.81
CA ASP A 24 3.38 -21.71 14.52
C ASP A 24 4.09 -22.74 13.60
N ASP A 25 5.38 -23.01 13.87
CA ASP A 25 6.12 -24.13 13.27
C ASP A 25 5.45 -25.49 13.53
N ASN A 26 4.27 -25.46 14.15
CA ASN A 26 3.49 -26.64 14.55
C ASN A 26 2.61 -27.18 13.41
N ILE A 27 2.55 -26.50 12.27
CA ILE A 27 1.76 -26.92 11.08
C ILE A 27 2.68 -27.10 9.88
N ILE A 28 2.41 -28.15 9.11
CA ILE A 28 3.05 -28.42 7.83
C ILE A 28 1.94 -28.62 6.79
N ILE A 29 2.11 -28.04 5.62
CA ILE A 29 1.30 -28.37 4.43
C ILE A 29 1.95 -29.57 3.74
N ASN A 30 1.30 -30.72 3.79
CA ASN A 30 1.78 -31.94 3.13
C ASN A 30 1.67 -31.83 1.62
N CYS A 31 0.49 -31.41 1.16
CA CYS A 31 0.17 -31.23 -0.25
C CYS A 31 -0.75 -30.04 -0.43
N CYS A 32 -0.46 -29.18 -1.40
CA CYS A 32 -1.33 -28.12 -1.87
C CYS A 32 -1.51 -28.26 -3.38
N GLU A 33 -2.73 -28.58 -3.81
CA GLU A 33 -3.12 -28.59 -5.21
C GLU A 33 -3.97 -27.37 -5.50
N ASP A 34 -3.51 -26.49 -6.41
CA ASP A 34 -4.17 -25.27 -6.78
C ASP A 34 -4.41 -25.26 -8.31
N SER A 35 -5.65 -25.38 -8.73
CA SER A 35 -6.04 -25.50 -10.14
C SER A 35 -6.77 -24.25 -10.59
N TYR A 36 -6.35 -23.68 -11.71
CA TYR A 36 -6.96 -22.53 -12.37
C TYR A 36 -7.37 -22.93 -13.79
N VAL A 37 -8.66 -22.87 -14.08
CA VAL A 37 -9.21 -23.21 -15.40
C VAL A 37 -9.89 -22.00 -15.99
N PHE A 38 -9.31 -21.48 -17.07
CA PHE A 38 -9.93 -20.42 -17.86
C PHE A 38 -11.09 -21.00 -18.67
N LYS A 39 -12.19 -20.27 -18.75
CA LYS A 39 -13.41 -20.67 -19.47
C LYS A 39 -14.09 -19.47 -20.11
N GLU A 40 -14.86 -19.70 -21.12
CA GLU A 40 -15.84 -18.74 -21.59
C GLU A 40 -17.00 -18.70 -20.58
N GLY A 41 -17.31 -17.49 -20.11
CA GLY A 41 -18.40 -17.23 -19.18
C GLY A 41 -19.63 -16.63 -19.90
N PRO A 42 -20.65 -16.22 -19.12
CA PRO A 42 -21.85 -15.58 -19.66
C PRO A 42 -21.51 -14.33 -20.50
N GLY A 43 -22.17 -14.17 -21.66
CA GLY A 43 -21.98 -13.02 -22.54
C GLY A 43 -20.58 -12.96 -23.18
N ASN A 44 -19.92 -14.08 -23.41
CA ASN A 44 -18.56 -14.20 -23.94
C ASN A 44 -17.47 -13.52 -23.07
N ASN A 45 -17.77 -13.22 -21.80
CA ASN A 45 -16.79 -12.72 -20.88
C ASN A 45 -15.99 -13.90 -20.29
N PRO A 46 -14.66 -13.91 -20.40
CA PRO A 46 -13.86 -15.00 -19.85
C PRO A 46 -13.90 -14.98 -18.32
N ILE A 47 -13.92 -16.18 -17.74
CA ILE A 47 -13.86 -16.41 -16.31
C ILE A 47 -12.72 -17.35 -15.95
N VAL A 48 -12.28 -17.35 -14.67
CA VAL A 48 -11.37 -18.38 -14.17
C VAL A 48 -12.00 -19.08 -12.98
N GLN A 49 -12.09 -20.41 -13.08
CA GLN A 49 -12.45 -21.24 -11.93
C GLN A 49 -11.18 -21.72 -11.23
N ASN A 50 -11.08 -21.41 -9.93
CA ASN A 50 -9.99 -21.84 -9.08
C ASN A 50 -10.51 -22.88 -8.07
N THR A 51 -9.81 -24.00 -7.95
CA THR A 51 -10.03 -25.00 -6.90
C THR A 51 -8.73 -25.24 -6.19
N ARG A 52 -8.69 -24.98 -4.89
CA ARG A 52 -7.55 -25.21 -4.01
C ARG A 52 -7.87 -26.32 -3.02
N LYS A 53 -7.00 -27.35 -2.98
CA LYS A 53 -7.05 -28.45 -2.00
C LYS A 53 -5.76 -28.43 -1.20
N THR A 54 -5.86 -28.35 0.12
CA THR A 54 -4.70 -28.31 1.00
C THR A 54 -4.84 -29.34 2.11
N GLU A 55 -3.82 -30.17 2.30
CA GLU A 55 -3.69 -31.09 3.44
C GLU A 55 -2.70 -30.52 4.45
N TYR A 56 -3.19 -30.23 5.64
CA TYR A 56 -2.43 -29.78 6.79
C TYR A 56 -2.11 -30.93 7.72
N GLU A 57 -0.92 -30.93 8.32
CA GLU A 57 -0.48 -31.90 9.31
C GLU A 57 0.11 -31.19 10.52
N ALA A 58 -0.25 -31.60 11.72
CA ALA A 58 0.36 -31.11 12.95
C ALA A 58 1.75 -31.71 13.13
N SER A 59 2.78 -30.88 13.24
CA SER A 59 4.15 -31.29 13.62
C SER A 59 4.30 -31.51 15.12
N ARG A 60 3.39 -30.92 15.93
CA ARG A 60 3.34 -31.02 17.40
C ARG A 60 1.92 -31.23 17.89
N MET A 61 1.78 -31.52 19.18
CA MET A 61 0.49 -31.65 19.84
C MET A 61 -0.17 -30.28 20.04
N GLY A 62 -1.51 -30.21 19.87
CA GLY A 62 -2.31 -29.03 20.14
C GLY A 62 -2.22 -27.92 19.09
N ALA A 63 -1.77 -28.26 17.88
CA ALA A 63 -1.68 -27.31 16.78
C ALA A 63 -3.07 -26.87 16.29
N THR A 64 -3.17 -25.60 15.91
CA THR A 64 -4.37 -25.05 15.27
C THR A 64 -4.01 -24.43 13.93
N VAL A 65 -4.92 -24.50 12.96
CA VAL A 65 -4.75 -23.86 11.67
C VAL A 65 -6.06 -23.20 11.24
N GLN A 66 -5.94 -22.07 10.54
CA GLN A 66 -7.08 -21.29 10.08
C GLN A 66 -7.02 -21.12 8.54
N PRO A 67 -7.27 -22.22 7.78
CA PRO A 67 -7.33 -22.14 6.33
C PRO A 67 -8.41 -21.19 5.89
N HIS A 68 -8.10 -20.31 4.94
CA HIS A 68 -9.02 -19.27 4.50
C HIS A 68 -8.99 -19.04 3.00
N MET A 69 -10.05 -18.38 2.49
CA MET A 69 -10.18 -17.98 1.11
C MET A 69 -10.92 -16.64 1.03
N PHE A 70 -10.34 -15.68 0.28
CA PHE A 70 -10.97 -14.39 0.01
C PHE A 70 -11.88 -14.45 -1.20
N TYR A 71 -12.98 -13.71 -1.14
CA TYR A 71 -13.96 -13.53 -2.20
C TYR A 71 -14.62 -12.14 -2.08
N GLY A 72 -15.36 -11.67 -3.08
CA GLY A 72 -15.93 -10.32 -3.10
C GLY A 72 -16.73 -10.04 -4.37
N GLU A 73 -16.80 -8.79 -4.79
CA GLU A 73 -17.63 -8.35 -5.92
C GLU A 73 -17.38 -9.15 -7.20
N PHE A 74 -16.10 -9.32 -7.59
CA PHE A 74 -15.72 -10.02 -8.83
C PHE A 74 -15.29 -11.48 -8.61
N ILE A 75 -15.41 -11.98 -7.38
CA ILE A 75 -14.95 -13.33 -7.02
C ILE A 75 -16.02 -13.99 -6.17
N SER A 76 -16.76 -14.94 -6.74
CA SER A 76 -17.69 -15.78 -5.95
C SER A 76 -16.94 -16.91 -5.26
N LEU A 77 -17.32 -17.23 -4.03
CA LEU A 77 -16.94 -18.46 -3.36
C LEU A 77 -18.00 -19.54 -3.66
N ASP A 78 -17.62 -20.55 -4.41
CA ASP A 78 -18.52 -21.59 -4.90
C ASP A 78 -18.61 -22.77 -3.91
N GLU A 79 -17.50 -23.08 -3.23
CA GLU A 79 -17.43 -24.19 -2.29
C GLU A 79 -16.40 -23.94 -1.20
N ALA A 80 -16.72 -24.36 0.03
CA ALA A 80 -15.80 -24.46 1.15
C ALA A 80 -16.10 -25.75 1.94
N ARG A 81 -15.12 -26.68 1.99
CA ARG A 81 -15.24 -27.97 2.69
C ARG A 81 -13.99 -28.26 3.49
N ALA A 82 -14.15 -28.86 4.65
CA ALA A 82 -13.05 -29.38 5.45
C ALA A 82 -13.34 -30.81 5.92
N LYS A 83 -12.27 -31.64 6.03
CA LYS A 83 -12.33 -33.05 6.47
C LYS A 83 -11.19 -33.31 7.45
N GLY A 84 -11.33 -34.42 8.21
CA GLY A 84 -10.27 -34.90 9.13
C GLY A 84 -10.34 -34.33 10.55
N VAL A 85 -11.26 -33.40 10.82
CA VAL A 85 -11.58 -32.85 12.14
C VAL A 85 -13.06 -32.95 12.44
N LEU A 86 -13.46 -32.84 13.71
CA LEU A 86 -14.85 -32.97 14.12
C LEU A 86 -15.64 -31.73 13.68
N ALA A 87 -16.73 -31.93 12.90
CA ALA A 87 -17.73 -30.93 12.50
C ALA A 87 -17.16 -29.53 12.11
N PRO A 88 -16.25 -29.43 11.13
CA PRO A 88 -15.70 -28.15 10.74
C PRO A 88 -16.80 -27.27 10.10
N LYS A 89 -17.00 -26.07 10.64
CA LYS A 89 -17.97 -25.11 10.11
C LYS A 89 -17.23 -24.00 9.38
N ALA A 90 -17.65 -23.72 8.15
CA ALA A 90 -17.20 -22.53 7.42
C ALA A 90 -17.73 -21.26 8.10
N ILE A 91 -16.84 -20.32 8.35
CA ILE A 91 -17.14 -19.02 8.95
C ILE A 91 -16.91 -17.95 7.89
N HIS A 92 -17.90 -17.08 7.70
CA HIS A 92 -17.84 -15.99 6.75
C HIS A 92 -17.83 -14.65 7.48
N ARG A 93 -16.91 -13.77 7.13
CA ARG A 93 -16.81 -12.41 7.69
C ARG A 93 -16.40 -11.41 6.61
N HIS A 94 -16.62 -10.12 6.88
CA HIS A 94 -15.92 -9.07 6.16
C HIS A 94 -14.44 -9.11 6.55
N ALA A 95 -13.60 -8.95 5.55
CA ALA A 95 -12.15 -8.84 5.71
C ALA A 95 -11.81 -7.36 5.57
N THR A 96 -11.89 -6.61 6.67
CA THR A 96 -11.53 -5.18 6.64
C THR A 96 -10.08 -5.04 7.04
N PRO A 97 -9.19 -4.59 6.12
CA PRO A 97 -7.81 -4.28 6.43
C PRO A 97 -7.72 -3.15 7.47
N GLU A 98 -6.66 -3.16 8.29
CA GLU A 98 -6.32 -1.98 9.09
C GLU A 98 -6.09 -0.80 8.13
N ASN A 99 -6.67 0.37 8.45
CA ASN A 99 -6.56 1.61 7.68
C ASN A 99 -7.31 1.68 6.33
N VAL A 100 -8.14 0.70 6.00
CA VAL A 100 -9.14 0.80 4.93
C VAL A 100 -10.50 1.06 5.57
N PHE A 101 -11.15 2.15 5.21
CA PHE A 101 -12.45 2.54 5.79
C PHE A 101 -13.55 1.55 5.42
N PHE A 102 -13.53 1.05 4.20
CA PHE A 102 -14.47 0.06 3.70
C PHE A 102 -13.84 -0.78 2.59
N ASP A 103 -13.93 -2.10 2.73
CA ASP A 103 -13.60 -3.07 1.70
C ASP A 103 -14.73 -4.10 1.63
N ASP A 104 -15.20 -4.43 0.43
CA ASP A 104 -16.21 -5.46 0.18
C ASP A 104 -15.63 -6.88 0.28
N THR A 105 -14.32 -7.00 0.41
CA THR A 105 -13.65 -8.28 0.53
C THR A 105 -14.20 -9.06 1.71
N ARG A 106 -14.57 -10.29 1.44
CA ARG A 106 -15.00 -11.27 2.44
C ARG A 106 -13.97 -12.36 2.58
N ILE A 107 -13.93 -12.93 3.75
CA ILE A 107 -13.10 -14.10 4.06
C ILE A 107 -13.99 -15.26 4.51
N CYS A 108 -13.76 -16.42 3.91
CA CYS A 108 -14.30 -17.69 4.41
C CYS A 108 -13.15 -18.49 5.03
N TYR A 109 -13.32 -18.96 6.25
CA TYR A 109 -12.28 -19.74 6.93
C TYR A 109 -12.84 -20.85 7.81
N PHE A 110 -11.95 -21.78 8.16
CA PHE A 110 -12.22 -22.84 9.14
C PHE A 110 -11.27 -22.69 10.33
N ASN A 111 -11.78 -22.94 11.55
CA ASN A 111 -10.94 -23.14 12.73
C ASN A 111 -10.71 -24.64 12.91
N LEU A 112 -9.51 -25.12 12.62
CA LEU A 112 -9.18 -26.55 12.71
C LEU A 112 -8.22 -26.78 13.86
N SER A 113 -8.61 -27.66 14.79
CA SER A 113 -7.75 -28.08 15.89
C SER A 113 -7.19 -29.48 15.59
N LEU A 114 -5.86 -29.57 15.55
CA LEU A 114 -5.11 -30.81 15.32
C LEU A 114 -4.49 -31.25 16.66
N SER A 115 -5.24 -32.06 17.40
CA SER A 115 -5.00 -32.37 18.82
C SER A 115 -3.70 -33.13 19.10
N ARG A 116 -3.13 -33.85 18.10
CA ARG A 116 -1.92 -34.67 18.27
C ARG A 116 -1.00 -34.53 17.06
N GLN A 117 0.29 -34.76 17.29
CA GLN A 117 1.30 -34.83 16.23
C GLN A 117 0.89 -35.86 15.16
N GLY A 118 1.12 -35.57 13.89
CA GLY A 118 0.73 -36.35 12.74
C GLY A 118 -0.77 -36.30 12.42
N LYS A 119 -1.60 -35.62 13.19
CA LYS A 119 -3.01 -35.42 12.87
C LYS A 119 -3.13 -34.59 11.61
N LYS A 120 -3.98 -35.01 10.69
CA LYS A 120 -4.20 -34.36 9.40
C LYS A 120 -5.61 -33.79 9.28
N ALA A 121 -5.73 -32.72 8.53
CA ALA A 121 -6.97 -32.16 8.05
C ALA A 121 -6.80 -31.71 6.59
N ALA A 122 -7.84 -31.90 5.79
CA ALA A 122 -7.87 -31.47 4.40
C ALA A 122 -8.95 -30.41 4.21
N VAL A 123 -8.62 -29.36 3.48
CA VAL A 123 -9.56 -28.29 3.14
C VAL A 123 -9.61 -28.11 1.63
N GLN A 124 -10.81 -27.90 1.12
CA GLN A 124 -11.04 -27.52 -0.26
C GLN A 124 -11.83 -26.23 -0.31
N PHE A 125 -11.34 -25.27 -1.09
CA PHE A 125 -12.07 -24.08 -1.51
C PHE A 125 -12.20 -24.09 -3.03
N SER A 126 -13.35 -23.65 -3.54
CA SER A 126 -13.54 -23.36 -4.96
C SER A 126 -14.14 -21.97 -5.10
N ARG A 127 -13.63 -21.21 -6.06
CA ARG A 127 -14.08 -19.84 -6.35
C ARG A 127 -14.02 -19.56 -7.86
N THR A 128 -14.84 -18.61 -8.30
CA THR A 128 -14.87 -18.17 -9.69
C THR A 128 -14.56 -16.67 -9.76
N PHE A 129 -13.58 -16.32 -10.60
CA PHE A 129 -13.27 -14.95 -10.97
C PHE A 129 -14.12 -14.57 -12.18
N HIS A 130 -14.97 -13.58 -12.03
CA HIS A 130 -15.95 -13.15 -13.05
C HIS A 130 -15.43 -12.05 -13.98
N ASP A 131 -14.43 -11.29 -13.54
CA ASP A 131 -13.75 -10.28 -14.35
C ASP A 131 -12.23 -10.48 -14.26
N LEU A 132 -11.64 -10.91 -15.39
CA LEU A 132 -10.23 -11.27 -15.41
C LEU A 132 -9.28 -10.08 -15.42
N ARG A 133 -9.77 -8.83 -15.52
CA ARG A 133 -8.95 -7.64 -15.26
C ARG A 133 -8.46 -7.62 -13.82
N TYR A 134 -9.22 -8.19 -12.89
CA TYR A 134 -8.91 -8.29 -11.46
C TYR A 134 -8.21 -9.61 -11.09
N PHE A 135 -8.12 -10.57 -12.00
CA PHE A 135 -7.34 -11.80 -11.81
C PHE A 135 -5.92 -11.60 -12.33
N THR A 136 -5.07 -10.98 -11.53
CA THR A 136 -3.78 -10.46 -11.97
C THR A 136 -2.58 -11.29 -11.54
N ARG A 137 -2.68 -12.07 -10.45
CA ARG A 137 -1.53 -12.80 -9.85
C ARG A 137 -1.91 -14.18 -9.32
N ILE A 138 -0.94 -15.10 -9.39
CA ILE A 138 -0.99 -16.42 -8.71
C ILE A 138 0.31 -16.55 -7.92
N TYR A 139 0.22 -16.59 -6.58
CA TYR A 139 1.37 -16.74 -5.69
C TYR A 139 1.69 -18.18 -5.38
N PHE A 140 2.98 -18.47 -5.19
CA PHE A 140 3.49 -19.82 -4.90
C PHE A 140 3.71 -20.08 -3.41
N PRO A 141 4.22 -19.15 -2.61
CA PRO A 141 4.48 -19.39 -1.19
C PRO A 141 3.20 -19.51 -0.36
N GLU A 142 3.34 -20.03 0.85
CA GLU A 142 2.28 -20.15 1.85
C GLU A 142 2.81 -19.77 3.24
N GLU A 143 1.91 -19.55 4.18
CA GLU A 143 2.23 -19.19 5.57
C GLU A 143 2.95 -20.32 6.34
N TYR A 144 2.86 -21.56 5.88
CA TYR A 144 3.45 -22.74 6.51
C TYR A 144 4.44 -23.42 5.57
N PHE A 145 5.36 -24.21 6.14
CA PHE A 145 6.25 -25.06 5.35
C PHE A 145 5.44 -26.02 4.47
N ILE A 146 5.81 -26.12 3.19
CA ILE A 146 5.13 -26.95 2.19
C ILE A 146 6.03 -28.11 1.80
N ARG A 147 5.57 -29.35 1.95
CA ARG A 147 6.28 -30.52 1.42
C ARG A 147 6.17 -30.60 -0.10
N GLU A 148 4.96 -30.44 -0.63
CA GLU A 148 4.71 -30.42 -2.08
C GLU A 148 3.56 -29.47 -2.43
N LYS A 149 3.78 -28.61 -3.43
CA LYS A 149 2.72 -27.77 -4.03
C LYS A 149 2.71 -27.97 -5.53
N ARG A 150 1.51 -28.13 -6.07
CA ARG A 150 1.25 -28.19 -7.50
C ARG A 150 0.27 -27.10 -7.89
N ILE A 151 0.65 -26.25 -8.82
CA ILE A 151 -0.24 -25.26 -9.44
C ILE A 151 -0.46 -25.69 -10.89
N THR A 152 -1.73 -25.84 -11.27
CA THR A 152 -2.12 -26.19 -12.63
C THR A 152 -2.92 -25.04 -13.22
N VAL A 153 -2.53 -24.59 -14.41
CA VAL A 153 -3.26 -23.54 -15.15
C VAL A 153 -3.63 -24.09 -16.52
N THR A 154 -4.92 -24.09 -16.83
CA THR A 154 -5.44 -24.51 -18.14
C THR A 154 -6.01 -23.30 -18.87
N ILE A 155 -5.49 -23.03 -20.07
CA ILE A 155 -5.94 -21.92 -20.93
C ILE A 155 -6.45 -22.52 -22.24
N PRO A 156 -7.77 -22.47 -22.53
CA PRO A 156 -8.35 -22.93 -23.76
C PRO A 156 -7.76 -22.22 -24.99
N ALA A 157 -7.71 -22.90 -26.13
CA ALA A 157 -7.23 -22.33 -27.40
C ALA A 157 -7.95 -21.04 -27.77
N ALA A 158 -9.27 -20.96 -27.54
CA ALA A 158 -10.08 -19.75 -27.76
C ALA A 158 -9.68 -18.55 -26.88
N LEU A 159 -9.02 -18.81 -25.75
CA LEU A 159 -8.55 -17.80 -24.79
C LEU A 159 -7.01 -17.64 -24.78
N SER A 160 -6.33 -18.04 -25.87
CA SER A 160 -4.86 -18.01 -26.00
C SER A 160 -4.23 -16.61 -25.90
N ARG A 161 -5.06 -15.55 -25.90
CA ARG A 161 -4.60 -14.19 -25.58
C ARG A 161 -4.09 -14.06 -24.14
N PHE A 162 -4.61 -14.87 -23.19
CA PHE A 162 -4.12 -14.87 -21.81
C PHE A 162 -2.77 -15.56 -21.72
N ARG A 163 -1.86 -14.95 -20.99
CA ARG A 163 -0.49 -15.42 -20.83
C ARG A 163 -0.07 -15.33 -19.36
N LEU A 164 0.87 -16.17 -18.98
CA LEU A 164 1.48 -16.22 -17.66
C LEU A 164 2.91 -15.70 -17.77
N VAL A 165 3.23 -14.67 -16.99
CA VAL A 165 4.58 -14.11 -16.90
C VAL A 165 5.16 -14.50 -15.55
N GLU A 166 6.22 -15.29 -15.58
CA GLU A 166 6.92 -15.80 -14.40
C GLU A 166 7.77 -14.68 -13.77
N LYS A 167 7.59 -14.43 -12.47
CA LYS A 167 8.32 -13.42 -11.70
C LYS A 167 8.96 -14.05 -10.47
N ASN A 168 10.21 -13.68 -10.18
CA ASN A 168 11.00 -14.12 -9.03
C ASN A 168 11.16 -15.65 -8.93
N PHE A 169 11.15 -16.35 -10.05
CA PHE A 169 11.31 -17.80 -10.07
C PHE A 169 12.75 -18.19 -9.75
N GLY A 170 12.90 -19.08 -8.77
CA GLY A 170 14.15 -19.73 -8.44
C GLY A 170 14.22 -21.16 -9.01
N PRO A 171 15.38 -21.83 -8.89
CA PRO A 171 15.60 -23.17 -9.43
C PRO A 171 14.71 -24.27 -8.79
N GLY A 172 14.04 -23.97 -7.68
CA GLY A 172 13.14 -24.91 -6.98
C GLY A 172 11.78 -25.09 -7.62
N ILE A 173 11.41 -24.26 -8.61
CA ILE A 173 10.13 -24.31 -9.31
C ILE A 173 10.32 -25.01 -10.65
N ARG A 174 9.65 -26.14 -10.84
CA ARG A 174 9.61 -26.87 -12.12
C ARG A 174 8.32 -26.52 -12.85
N CYS A 175 8.42 -26.18 -14.13
CA CYS A 175 7.27 -25.93 -15.00
C CYS A 175 7.26 -26.94 -16.15
N GLU A 176 6.15 -27.66 -16.28
CA GLU A 176 5.86 -28.51 -17.43
C GLU A 176 4.77 -27.83 -18.26
N LYS A 177 5.03 -27.64 -19.55
CA LYS A 177 4.08 -27.02 -20.50
C LYS A 177 3.69 -28.07 -21.54
N SER A 178 2.39 -28.23 -21.75
CA SER A 178 1.87 -29.13 -22.78
C SER A 178 0.63 -28.52 -23.44
N VAL A 179 0.27 -29.06 -24.59
CA VAL A 179 -0.96 -28.70 -25.31
C VAL A 179 -1.75 -29.98 -25.51
N ASN A 180 -3.04 -29.93 -25.13
CA ASN A 180 -3.92 -31.09 -25.33
C ASN A 180 -4.38 -31.21 -26.79
N LYS A 181 -5.19 -32.24 -27.10
CA LYS A 181 -5.70 -32.48 -28.47
C LYS A 181 -6.66 -31.40 -28.95
N GLU A 182 -7.30 -30.72 -28.04
CA GLU A 182 -8.23 -29.61 -28.28
C GLU A 182 -7.50 -28.28 -28.52
N GLY A 183 -6.15 -28.27 -28.36
CA GLY A 183 -5.31 -27.08 -28.50
C GLY A 183 -5.19 -26.22 -27.25
N ASP A 184 -5.72 -26.68 -26.11
CA ASP A 184 -5.63 -25.96 -24.83
C ASP A 184 -4.23 -26.08 -24.26
N SER A 185 -3.70 -24.98 -23.75
CA SER A 185 -2.41 -24.94 -23.07
C SER A 185 -2.56 -25.34 -21.60
N LEU A 186 -1.74 -26.29 -21.18
CA LEU A 186 -1.64 -26.77 -19.80
C LEU A 186 -0.27 -26.43 -19.23
N PHE A 187 -0.25 -25.70 -18.11
CA PHE A 187 0.95 -25.37 -17.35
C PHE A 187 0.85 -26.04 -15.99
N VAL A 188 1.86 -26.82 -15.64
CA VAL A 188 1.96 -27.50 -14.34
C VAL A 188 3.23 -27.08 -13.64
N TYR A 189 3.07 -26.31 -12.57
CA TYR A 189 4.17 -25.88 -11.73
C TYR A 189 4.24 -26.74 -10.49
N THR A 190 5.43 -27.24 -10.16
CA THR A 190 5.66 -28.12 -9.00
C THR A 190 6.79 -27.55 -8.15
N LEU A 191 6.55 -27.49 -6.84
CA LEU A 191 7.52 -27.07 -5.83
C LEU A 191 7.56 -28.11 -4.71
N LYS A 192 8.76 -28.33 -4.13
CA LYS A 192 8.95 -29.24 -3.00
C LYS A 192 9.84 -28.59 -1.95
N GLY A 193 9.52 -28.85 -0.67
CA GLY A 193 10.32 -28.37 0.46
C GLY A 193 10.40 -26.85 0.55
N VAL A 194 9.26 -26.14 0.36
CA VAL A 194 9.21 -24.67 0.36
C VAL A 194 9.09 -24.15 1.80
N PRO A 195 10.01 -23.30 2.26
CA PRO A 195 9.90 -22.66 3.57
C PRO A 195 8.63 -21.83 3.71
N ALA A 196 8.15 -21.73 4.95
CA ALA A 196 7.09 -20.79 5.30
C ALA A 196 7.52 -19.34 4.98
N THR A 197 6.59 -18.53 4.47
CA THR A 197 6.84 -17.09 4.36
C THR A 197 6.88 -16.45 5.74
N ARG A 198 7.88 -15.59 5.97
CA ARG A 198 7.97 -14.81 7.18
C ARG A 198 7.90 -13.33 6.81
N LYS A 199 7.02 -12.61 7.49
CA LYS A 199 7.00 -11.15 7.39
C LYS A 199 8.14 -10.61 8.24
N GLU A 200 9.01 -9.85 7.61
CA GLU A 200 10.06 -9.08 8.27
C GLU A 200 9.66 -7.61 8.24
N GLU A 201 9.98 -6.90 9.33
CA GLU A 201 9.74 -5.46 9.38
C GLU A 201 10.56 -4.76 8.29
N ALA A 202 9.95 -3.83 7.57
CA ALA A 202 10.54 -3.10 6.46
C ALA A 202 11.02 -3.96 5.25
N ALA A 203 10.56 -5.21 5.14
CA ALA A 203 10.80 -6.00 3.94
C ALA A 203 10.11 -5.38 2.71
N PRO A 204 10.65 -5.57 1.50
CA PRO A 204 9.94 -5.24 0.26
C PRO A 204 8.60 -5.98 0.16
N ALA A 205 7.70 -5.48 -0.68
CA ALA A 205 6.40 -6.12 -0.91
C ALA A 205 6.53 -7.55 -1.46
N ASP A 206 5.57 -8.40 -1.15
CA ASP A 206 5.57 -9.83 -1.53
C ASP A 206 5.81 -10.07 -3.03
N ASN A 207 5.30 -9.20 -3.89
CA ASN A 207 5.51 -9.30 -5.34
C ASN A 207 6.95 -8.95 -5.77
N CYS A 208 7.73 -8.29 -4.92
CA CYS A 208 9.15 -8.04 -5.13
C CYS A 208 10.01 -9.23 -4.67
N LEU A 209 9.53 -10.01 -3.70
CA LEU A 209 10.30 -11.05 -3.03
C LEU A 209 9.96 -12.46 -3.51
N TYR A 210 8.66 -12.76 -3.64
CA TYR A 210 8.22 -14.14 -3.78
C TYR A 210 7.89 -14.52 -5.22
N PRO A 211 8.10 -15.80 -5.59
CA PRO A 211 7.73 -16.31 -6.89
C PRO A 211 6.20 -16.24 -7.09
N HIS A 212 5.82 -15.67 -8.24
CA HIS A 212 4.44 -15.55 -8.65
C HIS A 212 4.30 -15.51 -10.17
N LEU A 213 3.09 -15.77 -10.66
CA LEU A 213 2.71 -15.54 -12.04
C LEU A 213 1.93 -14.25 -12.13
N LEU A 214 2.28 -13.38 -13.07
CA LEU A 214 1.40 -12.31 -13.53
C LEU A 214 0.53 -12.87 -14.67
N VAL A 215 -0.76 -12.57 -14.60
CA VAL A 215 -1.73 -12.94 -15.63
C VAL A 215 -1.96 -11.72 -16.52
N THR A 216 -1.77 -11.89 -17.82
CA THR A 216 -1.96 -10.84 -18.83
C THR A 216 -2.97 -11.30 -19.88
N GLY A 217 -3.41 -10.38 -20.78
CA GLY A 217 -4.37 -10.66 -21.86
C GLY A 217 -5.78 -10.18 -21.56
N SER A 218 -6.03 -9.59 -20.40
CA SER A 218 -7.26 -8.83 -20.15
C SER A 218 -7.28 -7.50 -20.90
N PHE A 219 -6.09 -6.94 -21.14
CA PHE A 219 -5.85 -5.78 -21.99
C PHE A 219 -4.94 -6.20 -23.14
N ALA A 220 -5.19 -5.64 -24.33
CA ALA A 220 -4.38 -5.92 -25.51
C ALA A 220 -2.96 -5.36 -25.36
N ASP A 221 -2.86 -4.15 -24.82
CA ASP A 221 -1.62 -3.44 -24.56
C ASP A 221 -1.82 -2.39 -23.43
N VAL A 222 -0.79 -1.61 -23.15
CA VAL A 222 -0.85 -0.56 -22.13
C VAL A 222 -1.80 0.58 -22.49
N GLN A 223 -1.98 0.88 -23.79
CA GLN A 223 -2.92 1.91 -24.24
C GLN A 223 -4.36 1.46 -24.04
N ASP A 224 -4.65 0.18 -24.23
CA ASP A 224 -5.96 -0.41 -23.96
C ASP A 224 -6.28 -0.39 -22.46
N MET A 225 -5.30 -0.73 -21.62
CA MET A 225 -5.44 -0.60 -20.17
C MET A 225 -5.68 0.84 -19.75
N TYR A 226 -4.93 1.80 -20.31
CA TYR A 226 -5.13 3.21 -20.02
C TYR A 226 -6.52 3.69 -20.45
N ARG A 227 -6.99 3.37 -21.69
CA ARG A 227 -8.35 3.74 -22.13
C ARG A 227 -9.42 3.25 -21.16
N TRP A 228 -9.28 2.04 -20.65
CA TRP A 228 -10.21 1.53 -19.65
C TRP A 228 -10.16 2.35 -18.34
N LEU A 229 -8.98 2.65 -17.81
CA LEU A 229 -8.81 3.49 -16.60
C LEU A 229 -9.36 4.90 -16.83
N ASN A 230 -9.02 5.52 -17.97
CA ASN A 230 -9.48 6.85 -18.32
C ASN A 230 -11.00 6.91 -18.48
N GLY A 231 -11.59 5.88 -19.10
CA GLY A 231 -13.04 5.75 -19.21
C GLY A 231 -13.75 5.70 -17.86
N LEU A 232 -13.11 5.13 -16.82
CA LEU A 232 -13.65 5.17 -15.45
C LEU A 232 -13.54 6.56 -14.81
N ALA A 233 -12.49 7.33 -15.15
CA ALA A 233 -12.24 8.66 -14.60
C ALA A 233 -13.09 9.75 -15.27
N GLU A 234 -13.37 9.61 -16.57
CA GLU A 234 -14.16 10.60 -17.33
C GLU A 234 -15.68 10.52 -17.09
N VAL A 235 -16.15 9.47 -16.43
CA VAL A 235 -17.58 9.36 -16.08
C VAL A 235 -17.95 10.46 -15.09
N ASP A 236 -18.54 11.56 -15.59
CA ASP A 236 -19.04 12.70 -14.82
C ASP A 236 -17.95 13.38 -13.95
N CYS A 237 -16.84 13.77 -14.60
CA CYS A 237 -15.76 14.55 -13.95
C CYS A 237 -16.08 16.04 -13.84
N THR A 238 -17.32 16.46 -14.08
CA THR A 238 -17.73 17.87 -14.05
C THR A 238 -17.79 18.41 -12.63
N LEU A 239 -17.35 19.65 -12.47
CA LEU A 239 -17.46 20.42 -11.26
C LEU A 239 -17.95 21.84 -11.62
N PRO A 240 -19.28 22.07 -11.68
CA PRO A 240 -19.83 23.34 -12.17
C PRO A 240 -19.32 24.58 -11.42
N GLN A 241 -18.97 24.45 -10.13
CA GLN A 241 -18.44 25.53 -9.32
C GLN A 241 -16.90 25.61 -9.32
N ALA A 242 -16.20 24.91 -10.21
CA ALA A 242 -14.73 24.85 -10.19
C ALA A 242 -14.09 26.23 -10.33
N GLU A 243 -14.54 27.03 -11.30
CA GLU A 243 -14.01 28.40 -11.53
C GLU A 243 -14.23 29.28 -10.30
N MET A 244 -15.45 29.34 -9.76
CA MET A 244 -15.75 30.13 -8.56
C MET A 244 -14.90 29.71 -7.36
N LEU A 245 -14.75 28.41 -7.14
CA LEU A 245 -13.94 27.86 -6.05
C LEU A 245 -12.45 28.20 -6.23
N THR A 246 -11.93 28.10 -7.45
CA THR A 246 -10.53 28.43 -7.72
C THR A 246 -10.26 29.91 -7.61
N ASP A 247 -11.20 30.77 -8.01
CA ASP A 247 -11.09 32.24 -7.79
C ASP A 247 -11.03 32.57 -6.30
N GLU A 248 -11.83 31.89 -5.47
CA GLU A 248 -11.78 32.05 -4.01
C GLU A 248 -10.44 31.57 -3.44
N ILE A 249 -9.96 30.38 -3.82
CA ILE A 249 -8.68 29.78 -3.35
C ILE A 249 -7.49 30.70 -3.72
N THR A 250 -7.52 31.27 -4.93
CA THR A 250 -6.39 32.01 -5.49
C THR A 250 -6.58 33.55 -5.41
N ALA A 251 -7.55 33.98 -4.61
CA ALA A 251 -7.81 35.43 -4.42
C ALA A 251 -6.55 36.15 -3.98
N GLY A 252 -6.20 37.22 -4.74
CA GLY A 252 -5.00 38.03 -4.49
C GLY A 252 -3.69 37.46 -5.02
N CYS A 253 -3.67 36.26 -5.61
CA CYS A 253 -2.49 35.72 -6.28
C CYS A 253 -2.28 36.46 -7.62
N THR A 254 -1.07 36.91 -7.85
CA THR A 254 -0.65 37.52 -9.13
C THR A 254 0.23 36.58 -9.93
N ASP A 255 0.89 35.62 -9.28
CA ASP A 255 1.79 34.65 -9.89
C ASP A 255 1.09 33.31 -10.13
N GLU A 256 1.35 32.70 -11.30
CA GLU A 256 0.77 31.41 -11.67
C GLU A 256 1.24 30.27 -10.77
N LEU A 257 2.51 30.30 -10.35
CA LEU A 257 3.06 29.28 -9.47
C LEU A 257 2.40 29.34 -8.09
N GLU A 258 2.14 30.55 -7.57
CA GLU A 258 1.40 30.74 -6.33
C GLU A 258 -0.04 30.19 -6.43
N LYS A 259 -0.72 30.39 -7.56
CA LYS A 259 -2.05 29.79 -7.80
C LYS A 259 -2.02 28.28 -7.77
N ILE A 260 -1.03 27.67 -8.43
CA ILE A 260 -0.81 26.21 -8.42
C ILE A 260 -0.62 25.72 -6.98
N HIS A 261 0.27 26.36 -6.22
CA HIS A 261 0.56 25.99 -4.84
C HIS A 261 -0.66 26.08 -3.93
N ARG A 262 -1.44 27.17 -4.01
CA ARG A 262 -2.66 27.32 -3.21
C ARG A 262 -3.72 26.29 -3.56
N THR A 263 -3.90 26.00 -4.85
CA THR A 263 -4.86 24.98 -5.29
C THR A 263 -4.46 23.58 -4.81
N TYR A 264 -3.17 23.25 -4.90
CA TYR A 264 -2.64 22.01 -4.38
C TYR A 264 -2.80 21.91 -2.86
N ALA A 265 -2.36 22.93 -2.13
CA ALA A 265 -2.51 23.01 -0.68
C ALA A 265 -3.97 22.93 -0.22
N TYR A 266 -4.91 23.52 -0.99
CA TYR A 266 -6.33 23.41 -0.70
C TYR A 266 -6.80 21.95 -0.69
N VAL A 267 -6.42 21.15 -1.70
CA VAL A 267 -6.81 19.74 -1.74
C VAL A 267 -6.14 18.95 -0.61
N GLN A 268 -4.84 19.15 -0.37
CA GLN A 268 -4.11 18.48 0.73
C GLN A 268 -4.72 18.73 2.11
N GLN A 269 -5.20 19.96 2.37
CA GLN A 269 -5.67 20.35 3.70
C GLN A 269 -7.16 20.12 3.92
N ASN A 270 -7.97 20.21 2.86
CA ASN A 270 -9.43 20.12 2.96
C ASN A 270 -10.00 18.76 2.58
N ILE A 271 -9.21 17.89 1.98
CA ILE A 271 -9.63 16.54 1.60
C ILE A 271 -8.81 15.53 2.37
N ARG A 272 -9.45 14.76 3.21
CA ARG A 272 -8.80 13.68 3.94
C ARG A 272 -8.58 12.47 3.02
N TYR A 273 -7.35 11.97 2.96
CA TYR A 273 -7.09 10.71 2.26
C TYR A 273 -7.72 9.53 3.01
N ILE A 274 -8.54 8.77 2.31
CA ILE A 274 -9.14 7.51 2.78
C ILE A 274 -9.12 6.53 1.62
N ALA A 275 -8.42 5.41 1.77
CA ALA A 275 -8.35 4.38 0.74
C ALA A 275 -9.69 3.63 0.61
N PHE A 276 -10.18 3.52 -0.62
CA PHE A 276 -11.29 2.66 -1.01
C PHE A 276 -10.77 1.63 -2.01
N GLU A 277 -10.74 0.37 -1.59
CA GLU A 277 -10.14 -0.71 -2.38
C GLU A 277 -11.17 -1.72 -2.86
N ASN A 278 -12.44 -1.37 -2.84
CA ASN A 278 -13.54 -2.25 -3.17
C ASN A 278 -13.71 -2.36 -4.70
N GLY A 279 -13.57 -3.55 -5.23
CA GLY A 279 -13.98 -3.95 -6.57
C GLY A 279 -13.71 -2.90 -7.66
N LEU A 280 -14.75 -2.46 -8.33
CA LEU A 280 -14.65 -1.39 -9.33
C LEU A 280 -14.19 -0.05 -8.72
N ALA A 281 -14.58 0.27 -7.49
CA ALA A 281 -14.17 1.50 -6.81
C ALA A 281 -12.65 1.55 -6.54
N GLY A 282 -11.98 0.40 -6.45
CA GLY A 282 -10.52 0.33 -6.41
C GLY A 282 -9.83 0.97 -7.62
N HIS A 283 -10.53 1.13 -8.76
CA HIS A 283 -9.98 1.72 -9.98
C HIS A 283 -10.75 2.94 -10.47
N ARG A 284 -12.03 3.08 -10.13
CA ARG A 284 -12.86 4.23 -10.50
C ARG A 284 -12.73 5.32 -9.44
N PRO A 285 -12.29 6.53 -9.80
CA PRO A 285 -12.27 7.66 -8.88
C PRO A 285 -13.69 8.09 -8.47
N ASP A 286 -13.84 8.60 -7.26
CA ASP A 286 -15.01 9.39 -6.90
C ASP A 286 -15.05 10.68 -7.72
N ARG A 287 -16.27 11.15 -8.04
CA ARG A 287 -16.47 12.40 -8.78
C ARG A 287 -15.93 13.60 -8.00
N PRO A 288 -15.36 14.63 -8.66
CA PRO A 288 -14.84 15.81 -7.98
C PRO A 288 -15.83 16.48 -7.03
N ALA A 289 -17.11 16.59 -7.44
CA ALA A 289 -18.19 17.14 -6.62
C ALA A 289 -18.43 16.32 -5.35
N GLU A 290 -18.35 14.99 -5.43
CA GLU A 290 -18.53 14.10 -4.29
C GLU A 290 -17.34 14.17 -3.32
N VAL A 291 -16.11 14.21 -3.83
CA VAL A 291 -14.90 14.38 -3.01
C VAL A 291 -14.98 15.69 -2.22
N LEU A 292 -15.34 16.79 -2.88
CA LEU A 292 -15.54 18.10 -2.21
C LEU A 292 -16.63 18.04 -1.15
N ARG A 293 -17.79 17.45 -1.47
CA ARG A 293 -18.93 17.36 -0.55
C ARG A 293 -18.59 16.50 0.68
N LYS A 294 -17.92 15.36 0.46
CA LYS A 294 -17.57 14.40 1.52
C LYS A 294 -16.38 14.85 2.35
N ARG A 295 -15.51 15.72 1.80
CA ARG A 295 -14.23 16.13 2.39
C ARG A 295 -13.25 14.96 2.60
N TYR A 296 -13.41 13.89 1.84
CA TYR A 296 -12.44 12.80 1.75
C TYR A 296 -12.48 12.14 0.36
N GLY A 297 -11.39 11.48 0.02
CA GLY A 297 -11.24 10.72 -1.22
C GLY A 297 -10.01 9.82 -1.16
N ASP A 298 -9.92 8.89 -2.10
CA ASP A 298 -8.69 8.11 -2.31
C ASP A 298 -7.73 8.83 -3.26
N CYS A 299 -6.60 8.21 -3.59
CA CYS A 299 -5.59 8.80 -4.47
C CYS A 299 -6.19 9.27 -5.81
N LYS A 300 -7.08 8.46 -6.41
CA LYS A 300 -7.71 8.74 -7.69
C LYS A 300 -8.70 9.92 -7.61
N GLY A 301 -9.54 9.91 -6.58
CA GLY A 301 -10.53 10.97 -6.34
C GLY A 301 -9.86 12.31 -6.04
N MET A 302 -8.80 12.31 -5.22
CA MET A 302 -8.03 13.52 -4.92
C MET A 302 -7.26 14.03 -6.15
N ALA A 303 -6.66 13.14 -6.93
CA ALA A 303 -5.96 13.49 -8.17
C ALA A 303 -6.93 14.08 -9.21
N LEU A 304 -8.11 13.47 -9.39
CA LEU A 304 -9.13 13.95 -10.31
C LEU A 304 -9.70 15.31 -9.90
N LEU A 305 -9.96 15.51 -8.60
CA LEU A 305 -10.37 16.82 -8.08
C LEU A 305 -9.31 17.87 -8.35
N LEU A 306 -8.05 17.61 -8.03
CA LEU A 306 -6.94 18.54 -8.23
C LEU A 306 -6.77 18.88 -9.73
N ARG A 307 -6.77 17.85 -10.61
CA ARG A 307 -6.77 18.05 -12.05
C ARG A 307 -7.90 18.98 -12.51
N THR A 308 -9.12 18.76 -12.00
CA THR A 308 -10.29 19.55 -12.37
C THR A 308 -10.16 21.01 -11.96
N LEU A 309 -9.69 21.26 -10.74
CA LEU A 309 -9.48 22.64 -10.24
C LEU A 309 -8.36 23.36 -11.00
N LEU A 310 -7.25 22.70 -11.31
CA LEU A 310 -6.16 23.29 -12.07
C LEU A 310 -6.56 23.54 -13.54
N LYS A 311 -7.30 22.63 -14.17
CA LYS A 311 -7.83 22.82 -15.53
C LYS A 311 -8.81 24.00 -15.61
N ALA A 312 -9.62 24.23 -14.59
CA ALA A 312 -10.52 25.39 -14.51
C ALA A 312 -9.76 26.74 -14.52
N GLN A 313 -8.50 26.74 -14.10
CA GLN A 313 -7.59 27.89 -14.14
C GLN A 313 -6.76 27.96 -15.44
N GLY A 314 -6.97 27.04 -16.39
CA GLY A 314 -6.24 26.99 -17.67
C GLY A 314 -4.91 26.26 -17.64
N PHE A 315 -4.55 25.59 -16.53
CA PHE A 315 -3.30 24.83 -16.44
C PHE A 315 -3.39 23.46 -17.14
N ASP A 316 -2.27 22.97 -17.70
CA ASP A 316 -2.15 21.62 -18.28
C ASP A 316 -1.93 20.58 -17.18
N ALA A 317 -2.99 20.29 -16.45
CA ALA A 317 -3.04 19.27 -15.41
C ALA A 317 -3.66 17.98 -15.92
N ARG A 318 -3.04 16.84 -15.63
CA ARG A 318 -3.37 15.53 -16.19
C ARG A 318 -3.43 14.46 -15.12
N MET A 319 -4.32 13.48 -15.29
CA MET A 319 -4.29 12.25 -14.48
C MET A 319 -3.05 11.43 -14.80
N ALA A 320 -2.44 10.85 -13.79
CA ALA A 320 -1.33 9.93 -13.92
C ALA A 320 -1.55 8.68 -13.06
N TYR A 321 -1.34 7.49 -13.63
CA TYR A 321 -1.40 6.21 -12.94
C TYR A 321 -0.01 5.60 -12.88
N ILE A 322 0.36 5.02 -11.75
CA ILE A 322 1.72 4.55 -11.50
C ILE A 322 1.75 3.33 -10.57
N GLY A 323 2.76 2.48 -10.73
CA GLY A 323 3.14 1.52 -9.70
C GLY A 323 4.19 2.13 -8.77
N THR A 324 3.92 2.19 -7.47
CA THR A 324 4.90 2.64 -6.48
C THR A 324 6.06 1.65 -6.36
N ASP A 325 7.07 1.95 -5.54
CA ASP A 325 8.24 1.08 -5.28
C ASP A 325 7.85 -0.30 -4.72
N ASP A 326 6.64 -0.46 -4.18
CA ASP A 326 6.10 -1.76 -3.80
C ASP A 326 5.63 -2.63 -4.99
N ILE A 327 5.63 -2.10 -6.20
CA ILE A 327 5.24 -2.84 -7.42
C ILE A 327 6.47 -3.20 -8.22
N ALA A 328 6.76 -4.49 -8.35
CA ALA A 328 7.96 -4.97 -9.06
C ALA A 328 7.91 -4.76 -10.59
N SER A 329 6.71 -4.70 -11.18
CA SER A 329 6.54 -4.66 -12.63
C SER A 329 6.14 -3.27 -13.13
N SER A 330 6.62 -2.89 -14.30
CA SER A 330 6.20 -1.67 -14.98
C SER A 330 4.99 -1.92 -15.89
N PRO A 331 4.02 -0.99 -15.99
CA PRO A 331 2.82 -1.19 -16.79
C PRO A 331 3.08 -1.29 -18.31
N ASP A 332 4.17 -0.74 -18.80
CA ASP A 332 4.58 -0.84 -20.22
C ASP A 332 5.20 -2.20 -20.56
N GLU A 333 5.79 -2.89 -19.56
CA GLU A 333 6.31 -4.25 -19.73
C GLU A 333 5.20 -5.30 -19.66
N VAL A 334 4.25 -5.10 -18.74
CA VAL A 334 3.17 -6.05 -18.49
C VAL A 334 1.85 -5.29 -18.30
N PRO A 335 0.97 -5.22 -19.32
CA PRO A 335 -0.30 -4.50 -19.26
C PRO A 335 -1.31 -5.26 -18.37
N THR A 336 -1.23 -5.04 -17.07
CA THR A 336 -2.09 -5.64 -16.05
C THR A 336 -2.32 -4.63 -14.92
N LEU A 337 -3.49 -4.66 -14.30
CA LEU A 337 -3.79 -3.82 -13.14
C LEU A 337 -2.82 -4.06 -11.95
N ALA A 338 -2.14 -5.22 -11.94
CA ALA A 338 -1.09 -5.49 -10.97
C ALA A 338 0.14 -4.58 -11.07
N ALA A 339 0.32 -3.89 -12.19
CA ALA A 339 1.46 -2.99 -12.42
C ALA A 339 1.23 -1.55 -11.95
N ILE A 340 0.02 -1.25 -11.47
CA ILE A 340 -0.35 0.07 -10.95
C ILE A 340 -1.06 -0.08 -9.60
N ASN A 341 -0.80 0.85 -8.68
CA ASN A 341 -1.46 0.88 -7.37
C ASN A 341 -1.68 2.31 -6.86
N HIS A 342 -1.34 3.33 -7.65
CA HIS A 342 -1.44 4.73 -7.23
C HIS A 342 -1.82 5.64 -8.40
N ALA A 343 -2.40 6.79 -8.05
CA ALA A 343 -2.75 7.85 -8.99
C ALA A 343 -2.45 9.22 -8.37
N PHE A 344 -2.01 10.16 -9.21
CA PHE A 344 -1.71 11.53 -8.82
C PHE A 344 -2.00 12.49 -9.99
N CYS A 345 -1.90 13.80 -9.75
CA CYS A 345 -2.04 14.83 -10.77
C CYS A 345 -0.66 15.25 -11.27
N LEU A 346 -0.36 15.06 -12.56
CA LEU A 346 0.84 15.60 -13.18
C LEU A 346 0.53 16.92 -13.87
N LEU A 347 1.24 17.96 -13.48
CA LEU A 347 1.09 19.30 -14.04
C LEU A 347 2.28 19.64 -14.94
N PHE A 348 2.00 20.13 -16.15
CA PHE A 348 2.98 20.74 -17.05
C PHE A 348 2.87 22.26 -16.98
N HIS A 349 3.92 22.91 -16.53
CA HIS A 349 3.93 24.36 -16.39
C HIS A 349 5.32 24.92 -16.72
N GLN A 350 5.40 25.88 -17.65
CA GLN A 350 6.65 26.56 -18.07
C GLN A 350 7.83 25.59 -18.35
N GLY A 351 7.54 24.48 -19.05
CA GLY A 351 8.54 23.47 -19.42
C GLY A 351 8.98 22.55 -18.27
N LYS A 352 8.43 22.73 -17.08
CA LYS A 352 8.63 21.85 -15.91
C LYS A 352 7.46 20.90 -15.71
N ARG A 353 7.72 19.81 -14.99
CA ARG A 353 6.71 18.82 -14.56
C ARG A 353 6.65 18.80 -13.05
N TYR A 354 5.44 18.90 -12.51
CA TYR A 354 5.16 18.85 -11.07
C TYR A 354 4.32 17.62 -10.77
N CYS A 355 4.81 16.75 -9.88
CA CYS A 355 4.11 15.55 -9.43
C CYS A 355 3.24 15.90 -8.21
N LEU A 356 2.04 16.42 -8.47
CA LEU A 356 1.15 16.92 -7.42
C LEU A 356 0.36 15.76 -6.81
N ASP A 357 0.91 15.15 -5.77
CA ASP A 357 0.29 14.06 -5.05
C ASP A 357 -0.34 14.56 -3.74
N ALA A 358 -1.62 14.90 -3.80
CA ALA A 358 -2.35 15.48 -2.67
C ALA A 358 -2.60 14.47 -1.53
N THR A 359 -2.26 13.21 -1.68
CA THR A 359 -2.33 12.22 -0.58
C THR A 359 -1.25 12.45 0.47
N TYR A 360 -0.16 13.16 0.10
CA TYR A 360 0.88 13.64 1.00
C TYR A 360 0.54 15.04 1.51
N ARG A 361 0.10 15.12 2.74
CA ARG A 361 -0.50 16.34 3.30
C ARG A 361 0.45 17.53 3.39
N TYR A 362 1.74 17.27 3.55
CA TYR A 362 2.76 18.31 3.81
C TYR A 362 3.91 18.29 2.78
N LEU A 363 3.76 17.57 1.68
CA LEU A 363 4.76 17.55 0.61
C LEU A 363 4.57 18.80 -0.28
N PRO A 364 5.62 19.60 -0.51
CA PRO A 364 5.54 20.73 -1.42
C PRO A 364 5.43 20.28 -2.89
N PRO A 365 4.88 21.13 -3.80
CA PRO A 365 4.63 20.76 -5.19
C PRO A 365 5.87 20.38 -5.99
N GLU A 366 7.05 20.88 -5.57
CA GLU A 366 8.31 20.61 -6.26
C GLU A 366 8.98 19.32 -5.84
N ASP A 367 8.53 18.72 -4.74
CA ASP A 367 9.04 17.46 -4.27
C ASP A 367 8.25 16.29 -4.90
N ILE A 368 8.94 15.20 -5.10
CA ILE A 368 8.35 13.97 -5.68
C ILE A 368 8.31 12.93 -4.57
N PRO A 369 7.13 12.34 -4.28
CA PRO A 369 7.04 11.27 -3.29
C PRO A 369 8.04 10.15 -3.57
N GLN A 370 8.75 9.69 -2.55
CA GLN A 370 9.80 8.66 -2.69
C GLN A 370 9.30 7.42 -3.42
N GLY A 371 8.11 6.95 -3.10
CA GLY A 371 7.55 5.72 -3.67
C GLY A 371 7.31 5.75 -5.18
N ILE A 372 7.33 6.94 -5.82
CA ILE A 372 7.12 7.06 -7.26
C ILE A 372 8.34 7.59 -8.02
N GLN A 373 9.42 7.95 -7.34
CA GLN A 373 10.64 8.45 -7.97
C GLN A 373 11.27 7.39 -8.89
N GLY A 374 11.73 7.80 -10.07
CA GLY A 374 12.35 6.93 -11.06
C GLY A 374 11.41 5.92 -11.73
N ARG A 375 10.12 5.94 -11.37
CA ARG A 375 9.12 5.00 -11.89
C ARG A 375 8.44 5.53 -13.15
N LYS A 376 7.85 4.61 -13.94
CA LYS A 376 7.08 4.96 -15.14
C LYS A 376 5.61 5.18 -14.81
N ALA A 377 5.09 6.33 -15.21
CA ALA A 377 3.69 6.71 -15.08
C ALA A 377 2.98 6.68 -16.43
N LEU A 378 1.72 6.26 -16.42
CA LEU A 378 0.77 6.41 -17.52
C LEU A 378 0.06 7.75 -17.37
N VAL A 379 0.41 8.72 -18.19
CA VAL A 379 -0.06 10.10 -18.09
C VAL A 379 -1.09 10.40 -19.16
N GLU A 380 -2.20 10.97 -18.79
CA GLU A 380 -3.31 11.40 -19.66
C GLU A 380 -2.82 12.15 -20.91
N ASN A 381 -3.27 11.73 -22.07
CA ASN A 381 -3.05 12.39 -23.36
C ASN A 381 -4.24 12.15 -24.30
N GLY A 382 -5.42 12.66 -23.91
CA GLY A 382 -6.68 12.32 -24.57
C GLY A 382 -7.01 10.83 -24.43
N ASP A 383 -7.35 10.17 -25.54
CA ASP A 383 -7.69 8.74 -25.58
C ASP A 383 -6.47 7.80 -25.48
N SER A 384 -5.27 8.36 -25.34
CA SER A 384 -4.02 7.64 -25.19
C SER A 384 -3.28 8.06 -23.93
N CYS A 385 -2.22 7.35 -23.55
CA CYS A 385 -1.31 7.82 -22.51
C CYS A 385 0.09 8.06 -23.05
N LEU A 386 0.76 9.02 -22.41
CA LEU A 386 2.20 9.13 -22.47
C LEU A 386 2.79 8.21 -21.38
N ILE A 387 3.85 7.49 -21.70
CA ILE A 387 4.62 6.74 -20.71
C ILE A 387 5.82 7.60 -20.33
N LEU A 388 5.80 8.15 -19.11
CA LEU A 388 6.84 9.06 -18.65
C LEU A 388 7.57 8.46 -17.44
N THR A 389 8.89 8.43 -17.51
CA THR A 389 9.71 8.15 -16.32
C THR A 389 9.79 9.40 -15.47
N LEU A 390 9.40 9.28 -14.19
CA LEU A 390 9.51 10.37 -13.24
C LEU A 390 10.96 10.59 -12.83
N PRO A 391 11.37 11.83 -12.54
CA PRO A 391 12.73 12.10 -12.07
C PRO A 391 12.98 11.43 -10.72
N GLN A 392 14.24 11.16 -10.45
CA GLN A 392 14.73 10.83 -9.12
C GLN A 392 15.29 12.10 -8.49
N GLN A 393 14.87 12.43 -7.28
CA GLN A 393 15.43 13.55 -6.55
C GLN A 393 16.78 13.17 -5.92
N ASP A 394 17.64 14.16 -5.74
CA ASP A 394 18.87 13.98 -4.99
C ASP A 394 18.57 13.66 -3.52
N ALA A 395 19.37 12.80 -2.91
CA ALA A 395 19.18 12.40 -1.52
C ALA A 395 19.24 13.59 -0.54
N SER A 396 19.91 14.68 -0.92
CA SER A 396 19.96 15.91 -0.13
C SER A 396 18.62 16.66 -0.03
N ALA A 397 17.63 16.31 -0.87
CA ALA A 397 16.28 16.86 -0.76
C ALA A 397 15.53 16.35 0.48
N SER A 398 15.90 15.16 0.98
CA SER A 398 15.29 14.54 2.15
C SER A 398 16.34 14.21 3.19
N THR A 399 16.52 15.09 4.16
CA THR A 399 17.52 14.94 5.22
C THR A 399 16.88 14.93 6.60
N ASP A 400 17.49 14.20 7.52
CA ASP A 400 17.12 14.18 8.93
C ASP A 400 18.40 14.32 9.76
N SER A 401 18.64 15.51 10.31
CA SER A 401 19.84 15.85 11.06
C SER A 401 19.51 16.03 12.53
N LEU A 402 20.23 15.35 13.38
CA LEU A 402 20.06 15.43 14.84
C LEU A 402 21.39 15.80 15.50
N ASN A 403 21.43 16.97 16.11
CA ASN A 403 22.60 17.54 16.76
C ASN A 403 22.40 17.56 18.26
N TYR A 404 23.39 17.06 19.01
CA TYR A 404 23.38 17.03 20.46
C TYR A 404 24.51 17.87 21.03
N HIS A 405 24.21 18.65 22.07
CA HIS A 405 25.18 19.42 22.86
C HIS A 405 25.03 19.00 24.34
N TYR A 406 25.89 18.12 24.80
CA TYR A 406 25.85 17.63 26.17
C TYR A 406 27.05 18.07 27.00
N ARG A 407 26.79 18.32 28.30
CA ARG A 407 27.82 18.48 29.34
C ARG A 407 27.64 17.39 30.38
N LEU A 408 28.74 16.69 30.71
CA LEU A 408 28.75 15.75 31.80
C LEU A 408 28.80 16.51 33.14
N MET A 409 27.80 16.29 33.98
CA MET A 409 27.72 16.81 35.34
C MET A 409 28.26 15.74 36.29
N THR A 410 29.47 15.93 36.79
CA THR A 410 30.17 14.97 37.68
C THR A 410 29.91 15.22 39.15
N ASP A 411 29.31 16.36 39.48
CA ASP A 411 28.87 16.73 40.83
C ASP A 411 27.56 16.05 41.25
N SER A 412 26.89 15.34 40.36
CA SER A 412 25.72 14.48 40.64
C SER A 412 26.15 13.02 40.86
N ASN A 413 25.45 12.30 41.72
CA ASN A 413 25.68 10.86 41.94
C ASN A 413 24.38 10.08 41.66
N PRO A 414 24.26 9.31 40.58
CA PRO A 414 25.28 9.09 39.55
C PRO A 414 25.52 10.34 38.65
N PRO A 415 26.65 10.39 37.94
CA PRO A 415 26.91 11.46 37.00
C PRO A 415 25.78 11.56 35.94
N THR A 416 25.41 12.79 35.58
CA THR A 416 24.31 13.04 34.63
C THR A 416 24.80 13.83 33.43
N LEU A 417 24.19 13.58 32.27
CA LEU A 417 24.35 14.42 31.08
C LEU A 417 23.23 15.47 31.05
N LYS A 418 23.63 16.75 30.89
CA LYS A 418 22.68 17.84 30.60
C LYS A 418 23.03 18.46 29.27
N GLY A 419 22.00 18.81 28.49
CA GLY A 419 22.24 19.45 27.20
C GLY A 419 20.97 19.66 26.41
N THR A 420 21.18 19.99 25.15
CA THR A 420 20.11 20.22 24.17
C THR A 420 20.31 19.33 22.98
N ALA A 421 19.20 18.92 22.33
CA ALA A 421 19.19 18.26 21.04
C ALA A 421 18.37 19.10 20.06
N THR A 422 18.89 19.28 18.85
CA THR A 422 18.19 19.95 17.76
C THR A 422 18.03 18.97 16.61
N ARG A 423 16.79 18.73 16.17
CA ARG A 423 16.47 17.91 15.00
C ARG A 423 15.97 18.82 13.87
N VAL A 424 16.53 18.64 12.69
CA VAL A 424 16.13 19.32 11.47
C VAL A 424 15.79 18.27 10.42
N SER A 425 14.54 18.27 9.97
CA SER A 425 14.04 17.31 8.99
C SER A 425 13.55 18.04 7.74
N THR A 426 13.94 17.58 6.55
CA THR A 426 13.52 18.12 5.25
C THR A 426 12.88 17.03 4.39
N GLY A 427 12.19 17.42 3.31
CA GLY A 427 11.57 16.50 2.35
C GLY A 427 10.66 15.47 3.00
N GLU A 428 10.84 14.21 2.67
CA GLU A 428 10.04 13.08 3.18
C GLU A 428 10.10 12.93 4.71
N TYR A 429 11.25 13.20 5.34
CA TYR A 429 11.36 13.13 6.80
C TYR A 429 10.50 14.21 7.47
N LYS A 430 10.46 15.42 6.90
CA LYS A 430 9.58 16.49 7.37
C LYS A 430 8.11 16.10 7.20
N GLU A 431 7.73 15.68 6.01
CA GLU A 431 6.36 15.29 5.72
C GLU A 431 5.88 14.17 6.67
N TYR A 432 6.72 13.15 6.89
CA TYR A 432 6.46 12.08 7.84
C TYR A 432 6.23 12.59 9.26
N LEU A 433 7.12 13.44 9.75
CA LEU A 433 7.05 13.95 11.12
C LEU A 433 5.82 14.83 11.32
N LEU A 434 5.51 15.69 10.34
CA LEU A 434 4.31 16.56 10.40
C LEU A 434 3.03 15.74 10.35
N SER A 435 2.94 14.76 9.46
CA SER A 435 1.79 13.85 9.37
C SER A 435 1.58 13.13 10.70
N LEU A 436 2.65 12.55 11.24
CA LEU A 436 2.60 11.83 12.52
C LEU A 436 2.19 12.75 13.68
N TYR A 437 2.74 13.97 13.74
CA TYR A 437 2.43 14.95 14.77
C TYR A 437 0.97 15.38 14.73
N HIS A 438 0.46 15.75 13.57
CA HIS A 438 -0.92 16.22 13.43
C HIS A 438 -1.97 15.11 13.56
N ASP A 439 -1.62 13.86 13.26
CA ASP A 439 -2.50 12.71 13.48
C ASP A 439 -2.50 12.23 14.94
N THR A 440 -1.55 12.72 15.74
CA THR A 440 -1.46 12.38 17.16
C THR A 440 -2.33 13.34 17.98
N PRO A 441 -3.19 12.82 18.90
CA PRO A 441 -3.94 13.66 19.83
C PRO A 441 -3.05 14.62 20.61
N LYS A 442 -3.52 15.87 20.83
CA LYS A 442 -2.73 16.95 21.43
C LYS A 442 -2.04 16.56 22.73
N GLU A 443 -2.73 15.81 23.57
CA GLU A 443 -2.23 15.31 24.85
C GLU A 443 -1.06 14.32 24.74
N LYS A 444 -0.86 13.72 23.55
CA LYS A 444 0.21 12.76 23.27
C LYS A 444 1.32 13.31 22.36
N GLN A 445 1.19 14.53 21.88
CA GLN A 445 2.16 15.10 20.94
C GLN A 445 3.55 15.29 21.57
N THR A 446 3.61 15.69 22.85
CA THR A 446 4.88 15.80 23.59
C THR A 446 5.56 14.45 23.75
N ASP A 447 4.80 13.39 24.08
CA ASP A 447 5.34 12.04 24.21
C ASP A 447 5.83 11.52 22.86
N LEU A 448 5.11 11.84 21.77
CA LEU A 448 5.54 11.51 20.42
C LEU A 448 6.90 12.12 20.10
N LEU A 449 7.05 13.42 20.31
CA LEU A 449 8.30 14.13 20.04
C LEU A 449 9.46 13.59 20.90
N ASN A 450 9.20 13.33 22.18
CA ASN A 450 10.15 12.68 23.09
C ASN A 450 10.62 11.33 22.52
N ASN A 451 9.69 10.49 22.08
CA ASN A 451 10.01 9.18 21.53
C ASN A 451 10.81 9.29 20.22
N GLN A 452 10.52 10.29 19.38
CA GLN A 452 11.26 10.51 18.14
C GLN A 452 12.73 10.89 18.37
N ILE A 453 13.04 11.62 19.44
CA ILE A 453 14.42 11.92 19.82
C ILE A 453 15.07 10.73 20.50
N ASN A 454 14.38 10.05 21.41
CA ASN A 454 14.92 8.93 22.16
C ASN A 454 15.24 7.72 21.29
N ASN A 455 14.39 7.40 20.32
CA ASN A 455 14.60 6.27 19.40
C ASN A 455 15.78 6.47 18.45
N THR A 456 16.22 7.71 18.27
CA THR A 456 17.37 8.05 17.42
C THR A 456 18.65 8.33 18.22
N ALA A 457 18.53 8.52 19.53
CA ALA A 457 19.68 8.79 20.39
C ALA A 457 20.48 7.51 20.70
N ALA A 458 21.78 7.54 20.44
CA ALA A 458 22.71 6.49 20.86
C ALA A 458 22.84 6.40 22.41
N VAL A 459 22.26 7.34 23.15
CA VAL A 459 22.27 7.41 24.60
C VAL A 459 20.87 7.03 25.11
N GLN A 460 20.64 5.75 25.32
CA GLN A 460 19.52 5.28 26.13
C GLN A 460 19.89 5.54 27.63
N SER A 461 19.19 6.47 28.28
CA SER A 461 19.23 6.53 29.70
C SER A 461 18.39 5.38 30.27
N ALA A 462 18.97 4.58 31.14
CA ALA A 462 18.30 3.42 31.73
C ALA A 462 17.06 3.79 32.58
N ASP A 463 16.91 5.07 33.00
CA ASP A 463 15.87 5.53 33.93
C ASP A 463 15.37 6.97 33.66
N GLY A 464 15.37 7.44 32.43
CA GLY A 464 15.15 8.86 32.15
C GLY A 464 13.73 9.26 31.78
N GLU A 465 13.08 10.05 32.62
CA GLU A 465 12.07 11.01 32.15
C GLU A 465 12.79 12.11 31.37
N TYR A 466 12.31 12.41 30.17
CA TYR A 466 12.83 13.48 29.33
C TYR A 466 11.82 14.62 29.29
N CYS A 467 12.28 15.83 29.59
CA CYS A 467 11.50 17.02 29.36
C CYS A 467 11.88 17.58 27.97
N LEU A 468 10.99 17.48 27.03
CA LEU A 468 11.15 18.09 25.70
C LEU A 468 10.45 19.45 25.74
N GLU A 469 11.21 20.52 25.59
CA GLU A 469 10.68 21.79 25.16
C GLU A 469 10.77 21.80 23.63
N ALA A 470 9.66 21.48 22.97
CA ALA A 470 9.52 21.81 21.58
C ALA A 470 9.40 23.34 21.53
N ASP A 471 10.30 24.00 20.78
CA ASP A 471 10.06 25.34 20.30
C ASP A 471 9.49 25.17 18.87
N PRO A 472 8.18 24.93 18.74
CA PRO A 472 7.55 25.03 17.46
C PRO A 472 7.58 26.53 17.15
N HIS A 473 8.17 26.93 16.06
CA HIS A 473 7.64 28.09 15.38
C HIS A 473 6.16 27.79 15.21
N GLU A 474 5.29 28.37 16.05
CA GLU A 474 3.84 28.09 16.06
C GLU A 474 3.23 28.21 14.68
N ASP A 475 3.79 29.08 13.86
CA ASP A 475 3.46 29.26 12.45
C ASP A 475 3.71 28.03 11.58
N PHE A 476 4.65 27.16 11.94
CA PHE A 476 5.01 25.98 11.13
C PHE A 476 3.94 24.87 11.17
N PHE A 477 3.28 24.69 12.32
CA PHE A 477 2.26 23.65 12.49
C PHE A 477 0.86 24.07 12.02
N HIS A 478 0.62 25.37 11.82
CA HIS A 478 -0.72 25.92 11.60
C HIS A 478 -0.89 26.63 10.25
N GLN A 479 0.21 26.87 9.54
CA GLN A 479 0.12 27.49 8.21
C GLN A 479 -0.02 26.48 7.08
N PRO A 480 -0.77 26.82 6.00
CA PRO A 480 -0.66 26.14 4.73
C PRO A 480 0.80 26.06 4.30
N ILE A 481 1.17 25.00 3.57
CA ILE A 481 2.53 24.86 3.04
C ILE A 481 2.85 26.11 2.21
N ASP A 482 3.60 27.03 2.80
CA ASP A 482 4.08 28.23 2.13
C ASP A 482 5.43 27.92 1.48
N THR A 483 5.40 27.71 0.19
CA THR A 483 6.57 27.38 -0.61
C THR A 483 7.59 28.51 -0.70
N THR A 484 7.22 29.75 -0.41
CA THR A 484 8.16 30.87 -0.36
C THR A 484 9.10 30.80 0.83
N ARG A 485 8.76 30.03 1.86
CA ARG A 485 9.54 29.81 3.09
C ARG A 485 10.38 28.53 3.10
N ARG A 486 10.67 27.93 1.96
CA ARG A 486 11.43 26.66 1.83
C ARG A 486 12.72 26.59 2.65
N LYS A 487 13.39 27.71 2.89
CA LYS A 487 14.62 27.75 3.68
C LYS A 487 14.38 27.62 5.21
N GLN A 488 13.13 27.63 5.66
CA GLN A 488 12.74 27.52 7.08
C GLN A 488 11.94 26.25 7.38
N ASP A 489 11.91 25.30 6.47
CA ASP A 489 11.17 24.06 6.58
C ASP A 489 11.90 23.04 7.47
N TYR A 490 12.10 23.36 8.72
CA TYR A 490 12.68 22.45 9.70
C TYR A 490 11.89 22.48 11.02
N LEU A 491 11.83 21.33 11.67
CA LEU A 491 11.33 21.19 13.02
C LEU A 491 12.53 21.28 13.98
N CYS A 492 12.58 22.31 14.80
CA CYS A 492 13.60 22.44 15.85
C CYS A 492 13.02 21.91 17.16
N LEU A 493 13.66 20.88 17.71
CA LEU A 493 13.33 20.29 19.00
C LEU A 493 14.46 20.54 19.98
N LEU A 494 14.18 21.26 21.07
CA LEU A 494 15.11 21.45 22.16
C LEU A 494 14.87 20.36 23.21
N TYR A 495 15.88 19.57 23.48
CA TYR A 495 15.85 18.50 24.45
C TYR A 495 16.70 18.86 25.67
N THR A 496 16.11 18.81 26.86
CA THR A 496 16.82 18.98 28.12
C THR A 496 16.65 17.71 28.96
N PRO A 497 17.73 16.98 29.27
CA PRO A 497 17.63 15.80 30.15
C PRO A 497 17.06 16.16 31.50
N PRO A 498 16.25 15.27 32.11
CA PRO A 498 15.57 15.56 33.38
C PRO A 498 16.52 15.73 34.54
N SER A 499 16.09 16.53 35.49
CA SER A 499 16.78 16.65 36.80
C SER A 499 16.53 15.37 37.64
N PRO A 500 17.42 15.05 38.57
CA PRO A 500 17.26 13.89 39.47
C PRO A 500 15.96 13.86 40.29
N ARG A 501 15.22 14.99 40.37
CA ARG A 501 13.95 15.09 41.10
C ARG A 501 12.78 14.45 40.38
N ASP A 502 12.89 14.20 39.06
CA ASP A 502 11.80 13.66 38.26
C ASP A 502 11.72 12.13 38.26
N ARG A 503 12.70 11.46 38.94
CA ARG A 503 12.78 9.99 39.08
C ARG A 503 11.66 9.35 39.91
N THR A 504 10.91 10.13 40.69
CA THR A 504 9.93 9.60 41.66
C THR A 504 8.50 9.49 41.11
N ARG A 505 8.19 10.00 39.91
CA ARG A 505 6.82 10.02 39.33
C ARG A 505 6.48 8.89 38.39
N SER A 506 7.41 8.08 37.91
CA SER A 506 7.15 7.01 36.94
C SER A 506 6.91 5.62 37.54
N ARG A 507 6.46 5.54 38.79
CA ARG A 507 5.97 4.28 39.39
C ARG A 507 4.47 4.37 39.61
N MET A 508 3.69 4.14 38.57
CA MET A 508 2.33 3.56 38.68
C MET A 508 2.03 2.74 37.45
N PRO A 509 1.22 1.66 37.62
CA PRO A 509 1.28 0.41 36.86
C PRO A 509 0.81 0.52 35.40
#